data_6168f2ff252fc44d5a4db27f3e6e75f1
#
_entry.id   6168f2ff252fc44d5a4db27f3e6e75f1
#
_cell.length_a   1.000
_cell.length_b   1.000
_cell.length_c   1.000
_cell.angle_alpha   90.00
_cell.angle_beta   90.00
_cell.angle_gamma   90.00
#
_symmetry.space_group_name_H-M   'P 1'
#
loop_
_entity.id
_entity.type
_entity.pdbx_description
1 polymer ?
#
loop_
_entity_poly.entity_id
_entity_poly.type
_entity_poly.pdbx_seq_one_letter_code
_entity_poly.pdbx_strand_id
1 'polypeptide(L)'
;MKTGKLYSIGYGLRSPDEFLGILNSYQIDHIADVRSNPYSKWNPDFCREPIAAFLKQKGIGYVYIGDMIGGIPKDSNCYDDSGKLNYQKAKSHPEFIKGINRLLKAKQRGFNVALMCGEVDPHTCHRSKLIGEVLQSKEIDLDHILDDQNLKTQTEVMLEITKGRNTTDLFGNTLF
;
A
#
# COMPACT_ATOMS: atom_id res chain seq x y z
N MET A 1 20.34 1.05 15.61
CA MET A 1 20.16 0.45 14.27
C MET A 1 19.28 1.37 13.44
N LYS A 2 19.61 1.60 12.15
CA LYS A 2 18.79 2.42 11.26
C LYS A 2 17.49 1.66 10.94
N THR A 3 16.33 2.19 11.28
CA THR A 3 15.04 1.65 10.84
C THR A 3 14.76 2.13 9.42
N GLY A 4 14.19 1.26 8.59
CA GLY A 4 13.76 1.64 7.24
C GLY A 4 12.48 2.47 7.26
N LYS A 5 12.01 2.83 6.06
CA LYS A 5 10.78 3.60 5.86
C LYS A 5 9.74 2.79 5.08
N LEU A 6 8.47 3.10 5.32
CA LEU A 6 7.38 2.59 4.51
C LEU A 6 6.86 3.70 3.60
N TYR A 7 6.73 3.36 2.33
CA TYR A 7 6.17 4.21 1.30
C TYR A 7 5.00 3.52 0.60
N SER A 8 4.23 4.25 -0.14
CA SER A 8 3.28 3.71 -1.11
C SER A 8 3.45 4.40 -2.46
N ILE A 9 3.22 3.68 -3.53
CA ILE A 9 3.34 4.20 -4.90
C ILE A 9 2.31 3.56 -5.82
N GLY A 10 1.73 4.34 -6.73
CA GLY A 10 0.91 3.85 -7.82
C GLY A 10 1.70 3.86 -9.12
N TYR A 11 1.69 2.77 -9.90
CA TYR A 11 2.40 2.77 -11.17
C TYR A 11 1.64 3.47 -12.30
N GLY A 12 0.30 3.45 -12.30
CA GLY A 12 -0.53 4.12 -13.31
C GLY A 12 -0.19 3.71 -14.74
N LEU A 13 0.14 4.70 -15.56
CA LEU A 13 0.55 4.51 -16.96
C LEU A 13 2.08 4.65 -17.17
N ARG A 14 2.86 4.69 -16.09
CA ARG A 14 4.32 4.79 -16.17
C ARG A 14 4.92 3.56 -16.84
N SER A 15 6.01 3.78 -17.57
CA SER A 15 6.88 2.68 -17.98
C SER A 15 7.65 2.11 -16.79
N PRO A 16 8.19 0.88 -16.86
CA PRO A 16 9.06 0.33 -15.82
C PRO A 16 10.28 1.21 -15.50
N ASP A 17 10.87 1.86 -16.51
CA ASP A 17 12.04 2.72 -16.31
C ASP A 17 11.69 4.03 -15.60
N GLU A 18 10.57 4.68 -15.93
CA GLU A 18 10.06 5.85 -15.18
C GLU A 18 9.75 5.47 -13.73
N PHE A 19 9.11 4.32 -13.52
CA PHE A 19 8.81 3.80 -12.20
C PHE A 19 10.11 3.55 -11.41
N LEU A 20 11.11 2.92 -12.02
CA LEU A 20 12.42 2.70 -11.42
C LEU A 20 13.12 4.00 -11.04
N GLY A 21 13.04 5.03 -11.88
CA GLY A 21 13.58 6.37 -11.58
C GLY A 21 13.03 6.91 -10.27
N ILE A 22 11.72 6.82 -10.09
CA ILE A 22 11.06 7.25 -8.85
C ILE A 22 11.51 6.39 -7.65
N LEU A 23 11.58 5.07 -7.79
CA LEU A 23 12.04 4.19 -6.72
C LEU A 23 13.47 4.54 -6.25
N ASN A 24 14.35 4.85 -7.20
CA ASN A 24 15.71 5.24 -6.89
C ASN A 24 15.80 6.58 -6.14
N SER A 25 14.95 7.57 -6.50
CA SER A 25 14.90 8.89 -5.82
C SER A 25 14.58 8.75 -4.33
N TYR A 26 13.77 7.76 -3.96
CA TYR A 26 13.41 7.48 -2.57
C TYR A 26 14.21 6.33 -1.94
N GLN A 27 15.24 5.83 -2.63
CA GLN A 27 16.11 4.73 -2.16
C GLN A 27 15.30 3.50 -1.72
N ILE A 28 14.35 3.09 -2.56
CA ILE A 28 13.49 1.93 -2.27
C ILE A 28 14.29 0.63 -2.47
N ASP A 29 14.34 -0.20 -1.43
CA ASP A 29 15.00 -1.51 -1.47
C ASP A 29 14.08 -2.63 -1.96
N HIS A 30 12.77 -2.52 -1.62
CA HIS A 30 11.79 -3.57 -1.89
C HIS A 30 10.45 -2.99 -2.32
N ILE A 31 9.82 -3.68 -3.26
CA ILE A 31 8.41 -3.50 -3.60
C ILE A 31 7.58 -4.58 -2.89
N ALA A 32 6.57 -4.14 -2.14
CA ALA A 32 5.50 -4.97 -1.64
C ALA A 32 4.28 -4.78 -2.56
N ASP A 33 3.99 -5.74 -3.43
CA ASP A 33 2.82 -5.68 -4.31
C ASP A 33 1.56 -6.01 -3.50
N VAL A 34 0.73 -5.00 -3.28
CA VAL A 34 -0.49 -5.08 -2.45
C VAL A 34 -1.77 -5.20 -3.28
N ARG A 35 -1.66 -5.40 -4.57
CA ARG A 35 -2.82 -5.61 -5.44
C ARG A 35 -3.44 -6.97 -5.19
N SER A 36 -4.76 -7.04 -5.00
CA SER A 36 -5.48 -8.32 -4.90
C SER A 36 -5.35 -9.16 -6.18
N ASN A 37 -5.34 -8.49 -7.34
CA ASN A 37 -5.07 -9.11 -8.63
C ASN A 37 -3.88 -8.40 -9.29
N PRO A 38 -2.67 -8.99 -9.29
CA PRO A 38 -1.46 -8.40 -9.87
C PRO A 38 -1.38 -8.59 -11.38
N TYR A 39 -2.48 -8.27 -12.06
CA TYR A 39 -2.62 -8.29 -13.51
C TYR A 39 -3.03 -6.91 -14.02
N SER A 40 -2.46 -6.47 -15.14
CA SER A 40 -2.82 -5.21 -15.78
C SER A 40 -2.96 -5.42 -17.30
N LYS A 41 -4.19 -5.23 -17.79
CA LYS A 41 -4.47 -5.28 -19.23
C LYS A 41 -3.87 -4.06 -19.97
N TRP A 42 -3.90 -2.90 -19.31
CA TRP A 42 -3.50 -1.63 -19.91
C TRP A 42 -2.00 -1.34 -19.78
N ASN A 43 -1.34 -1.99 -18.84
CA ASN A 43 0.10 -1.88 -18.64
C ASN A 43 0.68 -3.28 -18.32
N PRO A 44 0.87 -4.14 -19.34
CA PRO A 44 1.27 -5.54 -19.18
C PRO A 44 2.62 -5.70 -18.48
N ASP A 45 3.52 -4.72 -18.59
CA ASP A 45 4.83 -4.72 -17.93
C ASP A 45 4.71 -4.74 -16.41
N PHE A 46 3.57 -4.31 -15.87
CA PHE A 46 3.24 -4.38 -14.44
C PHE A 46 2.42 -5.62 -14.05
N CYS A 47 2.21 -6.58 -14.93
CA CYS A 47 1.81 -7.92 -14.50
C CYS A 47 2.88 -8.50 -13.57
N ARG A 48 2.47 -9.42 -12.69
CA ARG A 48 3.30 -9.90 -11.58
C ARG A 48 4.69 -10.39 -12.02
N GLU A 49 4.74 -11.27 -13.00
CA GLU A 49 5.99 -11.88 -13.45
C GLU A 49 6.90 -10.87 -14.17
N PRO A 50 6.43 -10.06 -15.16
CA PRO A 50 7.23 -9.05 -15.80
C PRO A 50 7.85 -8.05 -14.83
N ILE A 51 7.05 -7.43 -13.98
CA ILE A 51 7.57 -6.40 -13.05
C ILE A 51 8.52 -7.01 -12.01
N ALA A 52 8.25 -8.20 -11.51
CA ALA A 52 9.12 -8.89 -10.57
C ALA A 52 10.49 -9.20 -11.18
N ALA A 53 10.51 -9.67 -12.45
CA ALA A 53 11.75 -9.94 -13.18
C ALA A 53 12.54 -8.65 -13.45
N PHE A 54 11.86 -7.59 -13.89
CA PHE A 54 12.47 -6.28 -14.13
C PHE A 54 13.13 -5.72 -12.85
N LEU A 55 12.39 -5.64 -11.75
CA LEU A 55 12.89 -5.11 -10.47
C LEU A 55 14.08 -5.93 -9.95
N LYS A 56 14.02 -7.26 -10.06
CA LYS A 56 15.11 -8.15 -9.67
C LYS A 56 16.40 -7.86 -10.45
N GLN A 57 16.30 -7.61 -11.76
CA GLN A 57 17.46 -7.24 -12.60
C GLN A 57 18.07 -5.89 -12.17
N LYS A 58 17.26 -5.01 -11.58
CA LYS A 58 17.68 -3.69 -11.08
C LYS A 58 18.11 -3.70 -9.61
N GLY A 59 18.14 -4.87 -8.97
CA GLY A 59 18.57 -5.01 -7.58
C GLY A 59 17.50 -4.64 -6.54
N ILE A 60 16.24 -4.46 -6.97
CA ILE A 60 15.11 -4.17 -6.08
C ILE A 60 14.35 -5.46 -5.79
N GLY A 61 14.16 -5.76 -4.51
CA GLY A 61 13.38 -6.92 -4.07
C GLY A 61 11.89 -6.77 -4.42
N TYR A 62 11.23 -7.86 -4.81
CA TYR A 62 9.79 -7.89 -5.05
C TYR A 62 9.13 -8.97 -4.19
N VAL A 63 8.07 -8.59 -3.48
CA VAL A 63 7.27 -9.51 -2.66
C VAL A 63 5.79 -9.27 -2.95
N TYR A 64 5.07 -10.34 -3.32
CA TYR A 64 3.62 -10.31 -3.43
C TYR A 64 3.00 -10.57 -2.04
N ILE A 65 2.17 -9.65 -1.59
CA ILE A 65 1.39 -9.76 -0.34
C ILE A 65 -0.06 -9.29 -0.52
N GLY A 66 -0.49 -9.10 -1.75
CA GLY A 66 -1.85 -8.67 -2.08
C GLY A 66 -2.93 -9.69 -1.72
N ASP A 67 -2.56 -10.96 -1.59
CA ASP A 67 -3.42 -12.02 -1.06
C ASP A 67 -3.73 -11.86 0.44
N MET A 68 -2.88 -11.13 1.17
CA MET A 68 -3.04 -10.84 2.60
C MET A 68 -3.68 -9.48 2.86
N ILE A 69 -3.18 -8.42 2.21
CA ILE A 69 -3.55 -7.02 2.51
C ILE A 69 -4.12 -6.26 1.32
N GLY A 70 -4.51 -6.96 0.27
CA GLY A 70 -5.15 -6.35 -0.89
C GLY A 70 -6.54 -5.80 -0.58
N GLY A 71 -7.01 -4.90 -1.44
CA GLY A 71 -8.32 -4.24 -1.29
C GLY A 71 -9.54 -5.13 -1.59
N ILE A 72 -9.32 -6.36 -2.06
CA ILE A 72 -10.39 -7.34 -2.36
C ILE A 72 -10.01 -8.68 -1.69
N PRO A 73 -10.25 -8.81 -0.37
CA PRO A 73 -10.03 -10.08 0.34
C PRO A 73 -10.86 -11.21 -0.26
N LYS A 74 -10.31 -12.42 -0.27
CA LYS A 74 -11.03 -13.61 -0.75
C LYS A 74 -12.07 -14.14 0.24
N ASP A 75 -11.89 -13.86 1.53
CA ASP A 75 -12.80 -14.30 2.58
C ASP A 75 -14.09 -13.44 2.55
N SER A 76 -15.22 -14.10 2.31
CA SER A 76 -16.54 -13.46 2.32
C SER A 76 -16.91 -12.79 3.65
N ASN A 77 -16.32 -13.24 4.75
CA ASN A 77 -16.50 -12.63 6.07
C ASN A 77 -15.98 -11.19 6.15
N CYS A 78 -15.10 -10.78 5.22
CA CYS A 78 -14.64 -9.40 5.12
C CYS A 78 -15.67 -8.44 4.52
N TYR A 79 -16.82 -8.94 4.07
CA TYR A 79 -17.85 -8.13 3.42
C TYR A 79 -19.09 -8.01 4.29
N ASP A 80 -19.91 -6.97 4.02
CA ASP A 80 -21.24 -6.82 4.60
C ASP A 80 -22.29 -7.57 3.77
N ASP A 81 -23.55 -7.55 4.24
CA ASP A 81 -24.66 -8.24 3.59
C ASP A 81 -25.00 -7.68 2.19
N SER A 82 -24.54 -6.48 1.87
CA SER A 82 -24.65 -5.86 0.54
C SER A 82 -23.52 -6.24 -0.41
N GLY A 83 -22.52 -7.01 0.05
CA GLY A 83 -21.35 -7.39 -0.71
C GLY A 83 -20.27 -6.28 -0.77
N LYS A 84 -20.38 -5.24 0.05
CA LYS A 84 -19.38 -4.18 0.17
C LYS A 84 -18.31 -4.57 1.19
N LEU A 85 -17.05 -4.24 0.89
CA LEU A 85 -15.94 -4.47 1.82
C LEU A 85 -16.19 -3.74 3.15
N ASN A 86 -16.21 -4.50 4.23
CA ASN A 86 -16.23 -3.97 5.59
C ASN A 86 -14.79 -3.81 6.10
N TYR A 87 -14.33 -2.57 6.17
CA TYR A 87 -12.95 -2.26 6.56
C TYR A 87 -12.61 -2.77 7.97
N GLN A 88 -13.54 -2.74 8.91
CA GLN A 88 -13.27 -3.21 10.28
C GLN A 88 -13.06 -4.73 10.30
N LYS A 89 -13.90 -5.49 9.59
CA LYS A 89 -13.74 -6.94 9.45
C LYS A 89 -12.43 -7.27 8.72
N ALA A 90 -12.10 -6.55 7.63
CA ALA A 90 -10.87 -6.76 6.88
C ALA A 90 -9.62 -6.49 7.74
N LYS A 91 -9.59 -5.39 8.52
CA LYS A 91 -8.46 -5.03 9.40
C LYS A 91 -8.22 -6.05 10.52
N SER A 92 -9.28 -6.70 11.00
CA SER A 92 -9.19 -7.74 12.06
C SER A 92 -8.92 -9.15 11.51
N HIS A 93 -8.93 -9.33 10.19
CA HIS A 93 -8.68 -10.64 9.59
C HIS A 93 -7.24 -11.13 9.85
N PRO A 94 -7.03 -12.41 10.28
CA PRO A 94 -5.70 -12.92 10.65
C PRO A 94 -4.64 -12.77 9.55
N GLU A 95 -4.99 -13.03 8.27
CA GLU A 95 -4.05 -12.87 7.16
C GLU A 95 -3.69 -11.40 6.92
N PHE A 96 -4.63 -10.45 7.11
CA PHE A 96 -4.32 -9.04 7.03
C PHE A 96 -3.31 -8.62 8.11
N ILE A 97 -3.55 -9.02 9.35
CA ILE A 97 -2.63 -8.75 10.47
C ILE A 97 -1.24 -9.34 10.19
N LYS A 98 -1.18 -10.56 9.65
CA LYS A 98 0.07 -11.22 9.25
C LYS A 98 0.80 -10.44 8.14
N GLY A 99 0.07 -9.93 7.14
CA GLY A 99 0.64 -9.09 6.08
C GLY A 99 1.21 -7.78 6.61
N ILE A 100 0.48 -7.08 7.50
CA ILE A 100 0.98 -5.87 8.18
C ILE A 100 2.25 -6.18 8.97
N ASN A 101 2.28 -7.28 9.73
CA ASN A 101 3.46 -7.67 10.51
C ASN A 101 4.69 -7.97 9.63
N ARG A 102 4.50 -8.45 8.39
CA ARG A 102 5.60 -8.61 7.42
C ARG A 102 6.21 -7.27 7.01
N LEU A 103 5.37 -6.25 6.77
CA LEU A 103 5.84 -4.88 6.48
C LEU A 103 6.63 -4.30 7.64
N LEU A 104 6.11 -4.44 8.87
CA LEU A 104 6.78 -3.94 10.08
C LEU A 104 8.14 -4.62 10.29
N LYS A 105 8.24 -5.93 10.08
CA LYS A 105 9.52 -6.66 10.15
C LYS A 105 10.53 -6.18 9.12
N ALA A 106 10.10 -5.89 7.87
CA ALA A 106 10.98 -5.36 6.85
C ALA A 106 11.51 -3.97 7.24
N LYS A 107 10.62 -3.08 7.73
CA LYS A 107 11.00 -1.77 8.28
C LYS A 107 12.02 -1.88 9.42
N GLN A 108 11.78 -2.78 10.39
CA GLN A 108 12.68 -3.01 11.52
C GLN A 108 14.07 -3.51 11.09
N ARG A 109 14.15 -4.25 9.98
CA ARG A 109 15.42 -4.68 9.37
C ARG A 109 16.16 -3.58 8.61
N GLY A 110 15.61 -2.38 8.55
CA GLY A 110 16.21 -1.23 7.90
C GLY A 110 15.87 -1.06 6.42
N PHE A 111 14.95 -1.85 5.86
CA PHE A 111 14.55 -1.74 4.46
C PHE A 111 13.55 -0.60 4.21
N ASN A 112 13.79 0.17 3.16
CA ASN A 112 12.82 1.07 2.59
C ASN A 112 11.90 0.28 1.66
N VAL A 113 10.63 0.16 2.03
CA VAL A 113 9.64 -0.65 1.32
C VAL A 113 8.55 0.24 0.73
N ALA A 114 8.26 0.09 -0.56
CA ALA A 114 7.13 0.77 -1.19
C ALA A 114 5.99 -0.22 -1.49
N LEU A 115 4.81 0.09 -0.97
CA LEU A 115 3.55 -0.60 -1.26
C LEU A 115 3.08 -0.21 -2.67
N MET A 116 3.08 -1.15 -3.62
CA MET A 116 2.72 -0.89 -5.00
C MET A 116 1.27 -1.24 -5.31
N CYS A 117 0.55 -0.30 -5.93
CA CYS A 117 -0.78 -0.50 -6.50
C CYS A 117 -0.86 0.06 -7.93
N GLY A 118 -1.95 -0.21 -8.65
CA GLY A 118 -2.22 0.37 -9.97
C GLY A 118 -2.63 1.82 -9.93
N GLU A 119 -3.37 2.23 -8.91
CA GLU A 119 -3.91 3.57 -8.75
C GLU A 119 -2.83 4.56 -8.33
N VAL A 120 -2.68 5.66 -9.08
CA VAL A 120 -1.72 6.72 -8.75
C VAL A 120 -2.18 7.49 -7.51
N ASP A 121 -3.46 7.89 -7.51
CA ASP A 121 -4.05 8.68 -6.43
C ASP A 121 -4.26 7.84 -5.15
N PRO A 122 -3.57 8.17 -4.04
CA PRO A 122 -3.76 7.46 -2.79
C PRO A 122 -5.14 7.69 -2.15
N HIS A 123 -5.86 8.77 -2.48
CA HIS A 123 -7.16 9.10 -1.88
C HIS A 123 -8.26 8.09 -2.19
N THR A 124 -8.16 7.38 -3.31
CA THR A 124 -9.16 6.38 -3.74
C THR A 124 -8.74 4.95 -3.46
N CYS A 125 -7.51 4.75 -2.98
CA CYS A 125 -6.86 3.45 -2.90
C CYS A 125 -6.90 2.85 -1.48
N HIS A 126 -6.97 1.52 -1.40
CA HIS A 126 -6.85 0.77 -0.15
C HIS A 126 -5.49 0.96 0.56
N ARG A 127 -4.45 1.45 -0.14
CA ARG A 127 -3.15 1.79 0.46
C ARG A 127 -3.30 2.82 1.58
N SER A 128 -4.15 3.82 1.42
CA SER A 128 -4.45 4.82 2.45
C SER A 128 -5.58 4.38 3.38
N LYS A 129 -6.74 3.97 2.79
CA LYS A 129 -7.98 3.72 3.55
C LYS A 129 -7.99 2.45 4.38
N LEU A 130 -7.15 1.47 4.05
CA LEU A 130 -7.07 0.20 4.75
C LEU A 130 -5.69 0.01 5.40
N ILE A 131 -4.63 -0.07 4.60
CA ILE A 131 -3.28 -0.34 5.09
C ILE A 131 -2.73 0.86 5.88
N GLY A 132 -2.80 2.06 5.31
CA GLY A 132 -2.26 3.28 5.91
C GLY A 132 -2.93 3.63 7.23
N GLU A 133 -4.24 3.43 7.32
CA GLU A 133 -4.99 3.68 8.56
C GLU A 133 -4.56 2.73 9.69
N VAL A 134 -4.30 1.46 9.38
CA VAL A 134 -3.79 0.51 10.39
C VAL A 134 -2.34 0.82 10.78
N LEU A 135 -1.50 1.23 9.84
CA LEU A 135 -0.13 1.67 10.17
C LEU A 135 -0.16 2.92 11.05
N GLN A 136 -1.00 3.90 10.71
CA GLN A 136 -1.17 5.14 11.48
C GLN A 136 -1.68 4.87 12.92
N SER A 137 -2.61 3.93 13.11
CA SER A 137 -3.08 3.51 14.44
C SER A 137 -1.99 2.86 15.30
N LYS A 138 -0.90 2.43 14.68
CA LYS A 138 0.30 1.87 15.33
C LYS A 138 1.46 2.87 15.41
N GLU A 139 1.20 4.15 15.13
CA GLU A 139 2.21 5.22 15.10
C GLU A 139 3.35 4.93 14.10
N ILE A 140 3.01 4.29 12.99
CA ILE A 140 3.94 3.99 11.89
C ILE A 140 3.65 4.90 10.72
N ASP A 141 4.65 5.67 10.32
CA ASP A 141 4.56 6.56 9.17
C ASP A 141 4.45 5.77 7.85
N LEU A 142 3.57 6.23 7.00
CA LEU A 142 3.46 5.83 5.60
C LEU A 142 3.45 7.07 4.73
N ASP A 143 4.43 7.20 3.84
CA ASP A 143 4.52 8.30 2.89
C ASP A 143 4.05 7.85 1.51
N HIS A 144 3.11 8.57 0.91
CA HIS A 144 2.57 8.29 -0.41
C HIS A 144 3.36 9.04 -1.48
N ILE A 145 4.14 8.32 -2.27
CA ILE A 145 4.91 8.86 -3.39
C ILE A 145 3.96 9.17 -4.54
N LEU A 146 3.90 10.42 -4.97
CA LEU A 146 3.10 10.89 -6.09
C LEU A 146 3.94 10.87 -7.38
N ASP A 147 5.18 11.36 -7.28
CA ASP A 147 6.20 11.37 -8.34
C ASP A 147 7.61 11.37 -7.72
N ASP A 148 8.65 11.68 -8.50
CA ASP A 148 10.05 11.67 -8.07
C ASP A 148 10.42 12.78 -7.08
N GLN A 149 9.59 13.81 -6.93
CA GLN A 149 9.84 14.98 -6.09
C GLN A 149 8.76 15.21 -5.03
N ASN A 150 7.57 14.63 -5.21
CA ASN A 150 6.40 14.91 -4.39
C ASN A 150 5.92 13.67 -3.64
N LEU A 151 5.71 13.83 -2.35
CA LEU A 151 5.05 12.84 -1.50
C LEU A 151 4.07 13.53 -0.54
N LYS A 152 3.11 12.76 -0.06
CA LYS A 152 2.19 13.15 1.01
C LYS A 152 2.26 12.13 2.13
N THR A 153 2.20 12.60 3.36
CA THR A 153 2.05 11.73 4.51
C THR A 153 0.65 11.08 4.55
N GLN A 154 0.52 9.95 5.21
CA GLN A 154 -0.79 9.33 5.46
C GLN A 154 -1.76 10.31 6.13
N THR A 155 -1.27 11.12 7.07
CA THR A 155 -2.10 12.12 7.77
C THR A 155 -2.65 13.16 6.80
N GLU A 156 -1.83 13.70 5.89
CA GLU A 156 -2.28 14.68 4.88
C GLU A 156 -3.34 14.06 3.97
N VAL A 157 -3.10 12.85 3.47
CA VAL A 157 -4.07 12.14 2.62
C VAL A 157 -5.40 11.91 3.35
N MET A 158 -5.36 11.48 4.61
CA MET A 158 -6.59 11.26 5.39
C MET A 158 -7.33 12.55 5.71
N LEU A 159 -6.63 13.64 6.01
CA LEU A 159 -7.25 14.96 6.20
C LEU A 159 -7.96 15.45 4.93
N GLU A 160 -7.37 15.23 3.77
CA GLU A 160 -7.99 15.57 2.48
C GLU A 160 -9.23 14.71 2.20
N ILE A 161 -9.16 13.40 2.43
CA ILE A 161 -10.29 12.47 2.26
C ILE A 161 -11.47 12.87 3.17
N THR A 162 -11.18 13.21 4.42
CA THR A 162 -12.20 13.54 5.42
C THR A 162 -12.61 15.00 5.41
N LYS A 163 -11.99 15.83 4.57
CA LYS A 163 -12.17 17.29 4.52
C LYS A 163 -11.92 17.93 5.89
N GLY A 164 -10.88 17.48 6.59
CA GLY A 164 -10.51 17.94 7.92
C GLY A 164 -11.38 17.42 9.07
N ARG A 165 -12.31 16.49 8.81
CA ARG A 165 -13.10 15.83 9.88
C ARG A 165 -12.26 14.71 10.51
N ASN A 166 -12.51 14.43 11.79
CA ASN A 166 -11.92 13.26 12.43
C ASN A 166 -12.36 11.99 11.72
N THR A 167 -11.44 11.07 11.53
CA THR A 167 -11.70 9.75 10.89
C THR A 167 -12.48 8.81 11.81
N THR A 168 -12.65 9.19 13.07
CA THR A 168 -13.42 8.42 14.07
C THR A 168 -14.67 9.19 14.49
N ASP A 169 -15.77 8.48 14.67
CA ASP A 169 -16.95 9.03 15.33
C ASP A 169 -16.71 9.22 16.83
N LEU A 170 -17.72 9.75 17.55
CA LEU A 170 -17.67 9.97 19.00
C LEU A 170 -17.49 8.68 19.82
N PHE A 171 -17.63 7.51 19.20
CA PHE A 171 -17.51 6.19 19.81
C PHE A 171 -16.22 5.46 19.38
N GLY A 172 -15.32 6.14 18.66
CA GLY A 172 -14.05 5.57 18.19
C GLY A 172 -14.17 4.67 16.95
N ASN A 173 -15.32 4.63 16.27
CA ASN A 173 -15.46 3.89 15.02
C ASN A 173 -14.94 4.72 13.87
N THR A 174 -14.17 4.10 12.95
CA THR A 174 -13.73 4.75 11.73
C THR A 174 -14.89 5.02 10.78
N LEU A 175 -14.87 6.18 10.14
CA LEU A 175 -15.92 6.63 9.22
C LEU A 175 -15.84 5.98 7.82
N PHE A 176 -14.95 5.00 7.61
CA PHE A 176 -14.73 4.26 6.35
C PHE A 176 -14.74 2.75 6.57
#